data_15cbc4fbd53ed82f14cd07622bec6354
#
_entry.id   15cbc4fbd53ed82f14cd07622bec6354
#
_cell.length_a   1.000
_cell.length_b   1.000
_cell.length_c   1.000
_cell.angle_alpha   90.00
_cell.angle_beta   90.00
_cell.angle_gamma   90.00
#
_symmetry.space_group_name_H-M   'P 1'
#
loop_
_entity.id
_entity.type
_entity.pdbx_description
1 polymer ?
#
loop_
_entity_poly.entity_id
_entity_poly.type
_entity_poly.pdbx_seq_one_letter_code
_entity_poly.pdbx_strand_id
1 'polypeptide(L)'
;MSQTSVTSAQNGAVIAKAAREFRTHLSGKIENPMLEDVRILGDFSDFPQGSIKDPELDDAFVATYDAGTLKLAVTNPRAALIGVFRVLDRLGFRWLRPGLGGSIWLGDFDTLKSSFKITEAAVHRHRGICIEGAASVEHLADIIDWMPKMGLNSYFIQFREPREFLQRWYRHPNNPLFSPVDFPEDDFPRMTKEIVRKVKENGLLLHGVGHGWTCAAIGLEAHGWDRVDEGSSGTKMQLLAEINGKRAFFKGIPMNTNLCYGNPEVQKLLIDEVVAYATGHPEIDYLHFWLADEINNQCECVVCKDTLPSDFYVLMLNEIDCRLTALNLPTRIVFLCYLDLLWAPEQGSLRNPDRFVIMLAPITRSFAEPLGCRTCDIANIDMPPYIRNHVEAPKSPEINLAFLNRWKSSSPGLDSFVFDYHFMWAHYFDMGRMDIASILRRDVDGYMECGLNGLMSCQVQRAFSPTSLAMRSMACLWQSTGSDASTTSSLLEDEFGPAWREANAILSALSVSVPPSMLRGEVCAEKTPMLDGLQNVLDQFPVWHDQSARRSKEFSGAWQISWELLADWLVAIRPLLYAYSRLYQSDNEAAAVWFRDFQTQGQQLEFKYPMFFDWHQCFITIRDKHFIQQG
;
A
#
# COMPACT_ATOMS: atom_id res chain seq x y z
N MET A 1 -3.28 -29.16 -20.95
CA MET A 1 -2.91 -29.77 -19.65
C MET A 1 -3.46 -28.84 -18.58
N SER A 2 -4.31 -29.35 -17.72
CA SER A 2 -5.29 -28.63 -16.92
C SER A 2 -4.67 -27.69 -15.88
N GLN A 3 -5.29 -26.54 -15.64
CA GLN A 3 -5.02 -25.60 -14.53
C GLN A 3 -4.88 -26.30 -13.16
N THR A 4 -5.51 -27.45 -12.97
CA THR A 4 -5.40 -28.29 -11.75
C THR A 4 -3.97 -28.81 -11.48
N SER A 5 -3.13 -28.99 -12.48
CA SER A 5 -1.77 -29.49 -12.29
C SER A 5 -0.77 -28.38 -11.89
N VAL A 6 -0.98 -27.14 -12.35
CA VAL A 6 -0.13 -26.00 -11.99
C VAL A 6 -0.43 -25.57 -10.56
N THR A 7 -1.71 -25.47 -10.19
CA THR A 7 -2.14 -25.13 -8.82
C THR A 7 -1.65 -26.15 -7.78
N SER A 8 -1.65 -27.44 -8.06
CA SER A 8 -1.16 -28.45 -7.10
C SER A 8 0.35 -28.38 -6.86
N ALA A 9 1.15 -28.12 -7.92
CA ALA A 9 2.60 -27.96 -7.80
C ALA A 9 2.98 -26.66 -7.05
N GLN A 10 2.29 -25.56 -7.33
CA GLN A 10 2.49 -24.28 -6.65
C GLN A 10 2.09 -24.36 -5.17
N ASN A 11 0.98 -24.98 -4.86
CA ASN A 11 0.52 -25.22 -3.50
C ASN A 11 1.55 -26.04 -2.71
N GLY A 12 2.13 -27.08 -3.31
CA GLY A 12 3.22 -27.86 -2.72
C GLY A 12 4.49 -27.03 -2.47
N ALA A 13 4.81 -26.09 -3.35
CA ALA A 13 5.98 -25.21 -3.21
C ALA A 13 5.84 -24.23 -2.02
N VAL A 14 4.64 -23.64 -1.80
CA VAL A 14 4.38 -22.74 -0.67
C VAL A 14 4.45 -23.50 0.66
N ILE A 15 3.87 -24.70 0.74
CA ILE A 15 3.96 -25.55 1.93
C ILE A 15 5.42 -25.96 2.22
N ALA A 16 6.18 -26.30 1.17
CA ALA A 16 7.60 -26.61 1.30
C ALA A 16 8.41 -25.40 1.80
N LYS A 17 8.06 -24.18 1.35
CA LYS A 17 8.64 -22.94 1.89
C LYS A 17 8.30 -22.76 3.36
N ALA A 18 7.04 -22.94 3.76
CA ALA A 18 6.61 -22.87 5.15
C ALA A 18 7.44 -23.83 6.04
N ALA A 19 7.65 -25.06 5.59
CA ALA A 19 8.48 -26.03 6.30
C ALA A 19 9.97 -25.63 6.39
N ARG A 20 10.52 -25.00 5.33
CA ARG A 20 11.90 -24.48 5.37
C ARG A 20 12.02 -23.32 6.35
N GLU A 21 11.10 -22.36 6.32
CA GLU A 21 11.11 -21.20 7.22
C GLU A 21 11.05 -21.65 8.69
N PHE A 22 10.14 -22.59 9.01
CA PHE A 22 10.05 -23.14 10.36
C PHE A 22 11.37 -23.76 10.82
N ARG A 23 11.97 -24.63 10.00
CA ARG A 23 13.25 -25.28 10.33
C ARG A 23 14.39 -24.27 10.44
N THR A 24 14.50 -23.35 9.50
CA THR A 24 15.60 -22.38 9.46
C THR A 24 15.65 -21.52 10.73
N HIS A 25 14.49 -21.01 11.19
CA HIS A 25 14.43 -20.15 12.36
C HIS A 25 14.70 -20.89 13.67
N LEU A 26 14.31 -22.17 13.75
CA LEU A 26 14.53 -22.98 14.97
C LEU A 26 15.83 -23.78 14.94
N SER A 27 16.54 -23.85 13.80
CA SER A 27 17.83 -24.53 13.69
C SER A 27 18.84 -23.96 14.69
N GLY A 28 19.55 -24.83 15.40
CA GLY A 28 20.49 -24.45 16.44
C GLY A 28 19.88 -24.00 17.78
N LYS A 29 18.54 -23.87 17.85
CA LYS A 29 17.81 -23.55 19.09
C LYS A 29 17.08 -24.77 19.63
N ILE A 30 16.64 -25.66 18.76
CA ILE A 30 15.94 -26.89 19.13
C ILE A 30 16.48 -28.04 18.24
N GLU A 31 16.44 -29.26 18.75
CA GLU A 31 16.85 -30.45 18.02
C GLU A 31 15.75 -30.89 17.07
N ASN A 32 16.09 -31.04 15.77
CA ASN A 32 15.20 -31.53 14.71
C ASN A 32 13.82 -30.84 14.62
N PRO A 33 13.73 -29.51 14.49
CA PRO A 33 12.44 -28.85 14.34
C PRO A 33 11.75 -29.29 13.04
N MET A 34 10.45 -29.65 13.13
CA MET A 34 9.74 -30.25 12.02
C MET A 34 8.32 -29.70 11.86
N LEU A 35 7.96 -29.30 10.64
CA LEU A 35 6.56 -29.19 10.23
C LEU A 35 6.13 -30.59 9.76
N GLU A 36 5.39 -31.29 10.66
CA GLU A 36 5.07 -32.71 10.48
C GLU A 36 3.91 -32.91 9.50
N ASP A 37 2.89 -32.06 9.60
CA ASP A 37 1.66 -32.19 8.81
C ASP A 37 1.07 -30.82 8.44
N VAL A 38 0.57 -30.72 7.20
CA VAL A 38 -0.23 -29.58 6.70
C VAL A 38 -1.44 -30.14 5.97
N ARG A 39 -2.62 -29.94 6.52
CA ARG A 39 -3.89 -30.35 5.89
C ARG A 39 -4.77 -29.16 5.53
N ILE A 40 -5.51 -29.26 4.44
CA ILE A 40 -6.54 -28.28 4.09
C ILE A 40 -7.79 -28.57 4.93
N LEU A 41 -8.36 -27.51 5.51
CA LEU A 41 -9.59 -27.56 6.32
C LEU A 41 -10.80 -27.82 5.40
N GLY A 42 -11.63 -28.77 5.84
CA GLY A 42 -12.94 -29.02 5.24
C GLY A 42 -14.11 -28.57 6.12
N ASP A 43 -13.81 -28.17 7.36
CA ASP A 43 -14.77 -27.65 8.34
C ASP A 43 -14.18 -26.41 9.02
N PHE A 44 -15.00 -25.41 9.24
CA PHE A 44 -14.62 -24.10 9.78
C PHE A 44 -15.30 -23.79 11.14
N SER A 45 -15.85 -24.79 11.80
CA SER A 45 -16.56 -24.65 13.08
C SER A 45 -15.67 -24.14 14.22
N ASP A 46 -14.34 -24.31 14.12
CA ASP A 46 -13.37 -23.79 15.09
C ASP A 46 -13.19 -22.26 15.02
N PHE A 47 -13.75 -21.59 14.01
CA PHE A 47 -13.60 -20.16 13.76
C PHE A 47 -14.90 -19.38 14.03
N PRO A 48 -14.83 -18.07 14.27
CA PRO A 48 -16.01 -17.23 14.39
C PRO A 48 -16.91 -17.34 13.16
N GLN A 49 -18.22 -17.38 13.37
CA GLN A 49 -19.19 -17.52 12.29
C GLN A 49 -19.04 -16.40 11.26
N GLY A 50 -18.88 -16.77 9.99
CA GLY A 50 -18.76 -15.83 8.88
C GLY A 50 -17.37 -15.21 8.65
N SER A 51 -16.36 -15.61 9.43
CA SER A 51 -14.97 -15.18 9.21
C SER A 51 -14.35 -15.81 7.95
N ILE A 52 -14.85 -16.96 7.52
CA ILE A 52 -14.41 -17.66 6.31
C ILE A 52 -15.62 -17.79 5.40
N LYS A 53 -15.65 -17.03 4.31
CA LYS A 53 -16.69 -17.06 3.26
C LYS A 53 -16.19 -17.76 2.01
N ASP A 54 -14.92 -17.56 1.69
CA ASP A 54 -14.24 -18.15 0.56
C ASP A 54 -12.85 -18.66 1.04
N PRO A 55 -12.68 -19.97 1.28
CA PRO A 55 -11.44 -20.51 1.82
C PRO A 55 -10.23 -20.36 0.90
N GLU A 56 -10.40 -20.04 -0.38
CA GLU A 56 -9.28 -19.72 -1.27
C GLU A 56 -8.75 -18.30 -1.02
N LEU A 57 -9.60 -17.39 -0.55
CA LEU A 57 -9.28 -15.99 -0.32
C LEU A 57 -9.12 -15.63 1.16
N ASP A 58 -9.89 -16.26 2.02
CA ASP A 58 -9.89 -15.99 3.46
C ASP A 58 -8.86 -16.86 4.16
N ASP A 59 -7.87 -16.24 4.78
CA ASP A 59 -6.76 -16.93 5.42
C ASP A 59 -7.09 -17.27 6.87
N ALA A 60 -7.06 -18.57 7.19
CA ALA A 60 -7.24 -19.06 8.55
C ALA A 60 -6.43 -20.34 8.79
N PHE A 61 -6.04 -20.56 10.02
CA PHE A 61 -5.31 -21.77 10.40
C PHE A 61 -5.58 -22.20 11.84
N VAL A 62 -5.40 -23.50 12.07
CA VAL A 62 -5.24 -24.12 13.39
C VAL A 62 -3.82 -24.68 13.44
N ALA A 63 -3.02 -24.22 14.40
CA ALA A 63 -1.67 -24.69 14.64
C ALA A 63 -1.62 -25.46 15.97
N THR A 64 -1.00 -26.62 15.98
CA THR A 64 -0.63 -27.35 17.19
C THR A 64 0.89 -27.48 17.21
N TYR A 65 1.51 -26.87 18.20
CA TYR A 65 2.95 -26.90 18.42
C TYR A 65 3.25 -27.74 19.67
N ASP A 66 4.24 -28.61 19.58
CA ASP A 66 4.72 -29.44 20.67
C ASP A 66 6.24 -29.62 20.59
N ALA A 67 6.97 -28.89 21.43
CA ALA A 67 8.43 -28.99 21.63
C ALA A 67 9.25 -29.14 20.33
N GLY A 68 8.96 -28.33 19.30
CA GLY A 68 9.66 -28.34 18.02
C GLY A 68 8.93 -29.04 16.88
N THR A 69 7.83 -29.71 17.17
CA THR A 69 6.96 -30.32 16.16
C THR A 69 5.74 -29.46 15.91
N LEU A 70 5.45 -29.13 14.67
CA LEU A 70 4.32 -28.30 14.27
C LEU A 70 3.38 -29.07 13.34
N LYS A 71 2.07 -29.02 13.62
CA LYS A 71 0.99 -29.48 12.74
C LYS A 71 0.10 -28.29 12.40
N LEU A 72 -0.27 -28.16 11.14
CA LEU A 72 -1.15 -27.09 10.65
C LEU A 72 -2.40 -27.66 9.97
N ALA A 73 -3.55 -27.05 10.24
CA ALA A 73 -4.74 -27.20 9.42
C ALA A 73 -5.11 -25.80 8.91
N VAL A 74 -5.26 -25.63 7.59
CA VAL A 74 -5.28 -24.30 6.92
C VAL A 74 -6.38 -24.22 5.89
N THR A 75 -6.90 -23.01 5.62
CA THR A 75 -7.85 -22.77 4.52
C THR A 75 -7.19 -22.93 3.16
N ASN A 76 -5.94 -22.47 3.02
CA ASN A 76 -5.18 -22.48 1.76
C ASN A 76 -3.66 -22.50 2.05
N PRO A 77 -2.80 -22.77 1.04
CA PRO A 77 -1.35 -22.85 1.25
C PRO A 77 -0.69 -21.57 1.76
N ARG A 78 -1.22 -20.38 1.43
CA ARG A 78 -0.75 -19.09 1.94
C ARG A 78 -0.94 -19.00 3.45
N ALA A 79 -2.09 -19.46 3.95
CA ALA A 79 -2.38 -19.53 5.38
C ALA A 79 -1.40 -20.45 6.12
N ALA A 80 -0.83 -21.49 5.47
CA ALA A 80 0.23 -22.31 6.08
C ALA A 80 1.51 -21.51 6.32
N LEU A 81 1.95 -20.70 5.36
CA LEU A 81 3.14 -19.88 5.53
C LEU A 81 2.93 -18.80 6.61
N ILE A 82 1.80 -18.11 6.58
CA ILE A 82 1.44 -17.12 7.62
C ILE A 82 1.35 -17.80 8.99
N GLY A 83 0.71 -18.97 9.08
CA GLY A 83 0.57 -19.73 10.32
C GLY A 83 1.91 -20.14 10.92
N VAL A 84 2.89 -20.52 10.10
CA VAL A 84 4.27 -20.76 10.56
C VAL A 84 4.86 -19.50 11.18
N PHE A 85 4.74 -18.34 10.55
CA PHE A 85 5.27 -17.09 11.12
C PHE A 85 4.53 -16.67 12.39
N ARG A 86 3.22 -16.90 12.50
CA ARG A 86 2.45 -16.67 13.73
C ARG A 86 2.91 -17.57 14.88
N VAL A 87 3.22 -18.84 14.58
CA VAL A 87 3.81 -19.75 15.58
C VAL A 87 5.21 -19.28 15.99
N LEU A 88 6.05 -18.88 15.04
CA LEU A 88 7.38 -18.33 15.34
C LEU A 88 7.30 -17.03 16.16
N ASP A 89 6.31 -16.18 15.90
CA ASP A 89 6.05 -14.98 16.70
C ASP A 89 5.70 -15.34 18.16
N ARG A 90 4.85 -16.36 18.35
CA ARG A 90 4.54 -16.91 19.69
C ARG A 90 5.79 -17.49 20.39
N LEU A 91 6.74 -18.02 19.62
CA LEU A 91 8.03 -18.51 20.11
C LEU A 91 9.08 -17.41 20.34
N GLY A 92 8.71 -16.15 20.20
CA GLY A 92 9.55 -14.99 20.51
C GLY A 92 10.32 -14.41 19.32
N PHE A 93 10.07 -14.84 18.08
CA PHE A 93 10.64 -14.16 16.91
C PHE A 93 9.90 -12.85 16.62
N ARG A 94 10.62 -11.84 16.16
CA ARG A 94 10.05 -10.56 15.76
C ARG A 94 10.61 -10.12 14.42
N TRP A 95 9.74 -9.51 13.61
CA TRP A 95 10.01 -9.12 12.22
C TRP A 95 9.98 -7.59 12.11
N LEU A 96 11.10 -6.94 12.41
CA LEU A 96 11.16 -5.48 12.54
C LEU A 96 11.12 -4.79 11.18
N ARG A 97 11.85 -5.33 10.18
CA ARG A 97 11.95 -4.75 8.84
C ARG A 97 12.35 -5.81 7.81
N PRO A 98 12.19 -5.53 6.49
CA PRO A 98 12.65 -6.42 5.44
C PRO A 98 14.18 -6.61 5.43
N GLY A 99 14.62 -7.73 4.86
CA GLY A 99 16.02 -7.99 4.59
C GLY A 99 16.86 -8.43 5.79
N LEU A 100 18.15 -8.44 5.55
CA LEU A 100 19.14 -8.92 6.53
C LEU A 100 19.19 -8.02 7.78
N GLY A 101 19.23 -8.63 8.96
CA GLY A 101 19.21 -7.90 10.23
C GLY A 101 17.83 -7.32 10.61
N GLY A 102 16.78 -7.62 9.84
CA GLY A 102 15.42 -7.17 10.10
C GLY A 102 14.60 -8.05 11.07
N SER A 103 15.18 -9.11 11.62
CA SER A 103 14.52 -9.99 12.59
C SER A 103 15.34 -10.17 13.85
N ILE A 104 14.65 -10.43 14.96
CA ILE A 104 15.28 -10.72 16.25
C ILE A 104 14.50 -11.84 16.95
N TRP A 105 15.20 -12.63 17.75
CA TRP A 105 14.59 -13.60 18.64
C TRP A 105 14.70 -13.13 20.10
N LEU A 106 13.56 -12.93 20.74
CA LEU A 106 13.40 -12.46 22.12
C LEU A 106 12.87 -13.55 23.05
N GLY A 107 12.66 -14.78 22.54
CA GLY A 107 12.19 -15.93 23.31
C GLY A 107 13.28 -16.53 24.19
N ASP A 108 12.89 -17.52 24.97
CA ASP A 108 13.77 -18.37 25.76
C ASP A 108 13.65 -19.85 25.38
N PHE A 109 14.55 -20.68 25.91
CA PHE A 109 14.54 -22.12 25.60
C PHE A 109 13.35 -22.87 26.24
N ASP A 110 12.73 -22.35 27.28
CA ASP A 110 11.55 -22.96 27.89
C ASP A 110 10.32 -22.73 27.01
N THR A 111 10.19 -21.55 26.43
CA THR A 111 9.16 -21.25 25.41
C THR A 111 9.29 -22.19 24.20
N LEU A 112 10.49 -22.51 23.75
CA LEU A 112 10.71 -23.42 22.62
C LEU A 112 10.28 -24.87 22.94
N LYS A 113 10.29 -25.28 24.21
CA LYS A 113 9.88 -26.61 24.66
C LYS A 113 8.41 -26.67 25.07
N SER A 114 7.68 -25.58 25.01
CA SER A 114 6.27 -25.50 25.34
C SER A 114 5.38 -26.26 24.37
N SER A 115 4.15 -26.52 24.76
CA SER A 115 3.10 -27.06 23.89
C SER A 115 1.91 -26.11 23.91
N PHE A 116 1.37 -25.80 22.75
CA PHE A 116 0.20 -24.90 22.62
C PHE A 116 -0.59 -25.16 21.34
N LYS A 117 -1.84 -24.68 21.34
CA LYS A 117 -2.70 -24.62 20.16
C LYS A 117 -3.04 -23.15 19.88
N ILE A 118 -3.01 -22.75 18.59
CA ILE A 118 -3.45 -21.43 18.11
C ILE A 118 -4.52 -21.67 17.06
N THR A 119 -5.63 -20.92 17.14
CA THR A 119 -6.68 -20.88 16.12
C THR A 119 -6.87 -19.42 15.73
N GLU A 120 -6.53 -19.07 14.50
CA GLU A 120 -6.62 -17.70 13.99
C GLU A 120 -7.23 -17.66 12.59
N ALA A 121 -8.05 -16.64 12.33
CA ALA A 121 -8.51 -16.23 11.03
C ALA A 121 -8.21 -14.75 10.83
N ALA A 122 -7.83 -14.36 9.61
CA ALA A 122 -7.62 -12.96 9.28
C ALA A 122 -8.93 -12.18 9.40
N VAL A 123 -8.88 -11.01 10.02
CA VAL A 123 -10.04 -10.12 10.15
C VAL A 123 -10.43 -9.53 8.78
N HIS A 124 -9.44 -9.15 8.00
CA HIS A 124 -9.64 -8.58 6.66
C HIS A 124 -9.14 -9.53 5.58
N ARG A 125 -9.89 -9.64 4.48
CA ARG A 125 -9.49 -10.42 3.30
C ARG A 125 -8.33 -9.80 2.56
N HIS A 126 -8.42 -8.48 2.27
CA HIS A 126 -7.43 -7.76 1.48
C HIS A 126 -6.39 -7.12 2.39
N ARG A 127 -5.15 -7.57 2.27
CA ARG A 127 -4.02 -7.14 3.12
C ARG A 127 -2.78 -7.03 2.25
N GLY A 128 -2.64 -5.91 1.53
CA GLY A 128 -1.67 -5.82 0.46
C GLY A 128 -0.85 -4.54 0.40
N ILE A 129 0.19 -4.60 -0.43
CA ILE A 129 1.11 -3.51 -0.73
C ILE A 129 1.14 -3.31 -2.25
N CYS A 130 1.05 -2.04 -2.68
CA CYS A 130 1.22 -1.65 -4.07
C CYS A 130 2.68 -1.26 -4.37
N ILE A 131 3.12 -1.56 -5.58
CA ILE A 131 4.43 -1.15 -6.09
C ILE A 131 4.42 0.33 -6.48
N GLU A 132 5.07 1.20 -5.70
CA GLU A 132 5.31 2.59 -6.09
C GLU A 132 6.79 2.95 -6.04
N GLY A 133 7.51 2.53 -5.01
CA GLY A 133 8.93 2.79 -4.89
C GLY A 133 9.67 1.68 -4.18
N ALA A 134 10.89 1.42 -4.63
CA ALA A 134 11.82 0.51 -4.00
C ALA A 134 13.26 1.01 -4.24
N ALA A 135 14.25 0.33 -3.69
CA ALA A 135 15.65 0.60 -3.99
C ALA A 135 16.16 -0.26 -5.14
N SER A 136 15.60 -1.46 -5.32
CA SER A 136 15.95 -2.43 -6.36
C SER A 136 14.96 -3.60 -6.39
N VAL A 137 15.11 -4.50 -7.35
CA VAL A 137 14.32 -5.76 -7.43
C VAL A 137 14.64 -6.66 -6.23
N GLU A 138 15.88 -6.69 -5.76
CA GLU A 138 16.30 -7.46 -4.57
C GLU A 138 15.64 -6.91 -3.30
N HIS A 139 15.61 -5.59 -3.12
CA HIS A 139 14.87 -4.96 -2.03
C HIS A 139 13.39 -5.34 -2.05
N LEU A 140 12.79 -5.35 -3.25
CA LEU A 140 11.41 -5.75 -3.42
C LEU A 140 11.19 -7.22 -3.04
N ALA A 141 12.15 -8.11 -3.38
CA ALA A 141 12.10 -9.50 -2.96
C ALA A 141 12.11 -9.65 -1.43
N ASP A 142 12.90 -8.84 -0.73
CA ASP A 142 12.92 -8.80 0.74
C ASP A 142 11.58 -8.31 1.32
N ILE A 143 10.95 -7.29 0.72
CA ILE A 143 9.61 -6.82 1.09
C ILE A 143 8.59 -7.96 0.93
N ILE A 144 8.59 -8.65 -0.21
CA ILE A 144 7.66 -9.74 -0.50
C ILE A 144 7.86 -10.90 0.50
N ASP A 145 9.09 -11.23 0.89
CA ASP A 145 9.38 -12.23 1.92
C ASP A 145 8.99 -11.77 3.34
N TRP A 146 8.97 -10.46 3.58
CA TRP A 146 8.55 -9.90 4.87
C TRP A 146 7.00 -9.88 5.02
N MET A 147 6.25 -9.76 3.92
CA MET A 147 4.79 -9.63 3.94
C MET A 147 4.06 -10.74 4.70
N PRO A 148 4.31 -12.06 4.46
CA PRO A 148 3.65 -13.13 5.22
C PRO A 148 3.97 -13.10 6.71
N LYS A 149 5.14 -12.59 7.10
CA LYS A 149 5.55 -12.40 8.50
C LYS A 149 4.66 -11.40 9.23
N MET A 150 4.11 -10.45 8.49
CA MET A 150 3.14 -9.45 8.99
C MET A 150 1.68 -9.85 8.75
N GLY A 151 1.43 -11.06 8.23
CA GLY A 151 0.08 -11.51 7.89
C GLY A 151 -0.49 -10.89 6.62
N LEU A 152 0.32 -10.20 5.80
CA LEU A 152 -0.09 -9.65 4.52
C LEU A 152 -0.18 -10.74 3.45
N ASN A 153 -1.11 -10.60 2.50
CA ASN A 153 -1.45 -11.66 1.55
C ASN A 153 -1.48 -11.25 0.08
N SER A 154 -1.29 -9.98 -0.24
CA SER A 154 -1.49 -9.49 -1.62
C SER A 154 -0.40 -8.51 -2.02
N TYR A 155 0.10 -8.65 -3.25
CA TYR A 155 1.05 -7.71 -3.84
C TYR A 155 0.53 -7.16 -5.16
N PHE A 156 0.59 -5.84 -5.38
CA PHE A 156 0.03 -5.18 -6.54
C PHE A 156 1.11 -4.54 -7.42
N ILE A 157 1.18 -4.99 -8.68
CA ILE A 157 1.96 -4.35 -9.75
C ILE A 157 1.02 -3.44 -10.53
N GLN A 158 1.09 -2.14 -10.28
CA GLN A 158 0.07 -1.14 -10.64
C GLN A 158 -0.01 -0.79 -12.13
N PHE A 159 1.01 -1.12 -12.93
CA PHE A 159 1.08 -0.68 -14.32
C PHE A 159 1.13 -1.86 -15.28
N ARG A 160 0.45 -1.71 -16.43
CA ARG A 160 0.54 -2.65 -17.54
C ARG A 160 1.99 -2.80 -18.00
N GLU A 161 2.69 -1.67 -18.08
CA GLU A 161 4.12 -1.61 -18.38
C GLU A 161 4.85 -0.99 -17.18
N PRO A 162 5.36 -1.78 -16.21
CA PRO A 162 5.97 -1.26 -14.98
C PRO A 162 7.37 -0.66 -15.19
N ARG A 163 7.84 -0.56 -16.44
CA ARG A 163 9.17 -0.10 -16.83
C ARG A 163 9.60 1.18 -16.11
N GLU A 164 8.75 2.20 -16.12
CA GLU A 164 9.11 3.52 -15.57
C GLU A 164 9.39 3.46 -14.06
N PHE A 165 8.63 2.64 -13.31
CA PHE A 165 8.93 2.42 -11.89
C PHE A 165 10.23 1.66 -11.69
N LEU A 166 10.42 0.56 -12.40
CA LEU A 166 11.62 -0.23 -12.30
C LEU A 166 12.87 0.60 -12.65
N GLN A 167 12.81 1.38 -13.74
CA GLN A 167 13.90 2.25 -14.15
C GLN A 167 14.16 3.36 -13.12
N ARG A 168 13.12 3.98 -12.58
CA ARG A 168 13.24 5.06 -11.59
C ARG A 168 14.00 4.62 -10.34
N TRP A 169 13.81 3.39 -9.88
CA TRP A 169 14.51 2.88 -8.70
C TRP A 169 16.03 2.93 -8.84
N TYR A 170 16.53 2.69 -10.05
CA TYR A 170 17.97 2.65 -10.34
C TYR A 170 18.52 3.98 -10.84
N ARG A 171 17.67 4.94 -11.17
CA ARG A 171 18.08 6.31 -11.53
C ARG A 171 18.30 7.19 -10.30
N HIS A 172 17.75 6.84 -9.16
CA HIS A 172 17.86 7.60 -7.90
C HIS A 172 17.61 9.11 -8.09
N PRO A 173 16.45 9.54 -8.59
CA PRO A 173 16.21 10.95 -8.88
C PRO A 173 16.38 11.80 -7.60
N ASN A 174 16.93 13.01 -7.76
CA ASN A 174 17.25 13.94 -6.67
C ASN A 174 18.33 13.48 -5.67
N ASN A 175 19.05 12.38 -5.92
CA ASN A 175 20.18 11.97 -5.08
C ASN A 175 21.47 11.74 -5.88
N PRO A 176 22.34 12.75 -6.01
CA PRO A 176 23.57 12.65 -6.78
C PRO A 176 24.64 11.77 -6.16
N LEU A 177 24.43 11.25 -4.95
CA LEU A 177 25.36 10.31 -4.29
C LEU A 177 25.33 8.91 -4.91
N PHE A 178 24.24 8.57 -5.60
CA PHE A 178 24.13 7.34 -6.37
C PHE A 178 24.51 7.58 -7.83
N SER A 179 25.11 6.58 -8.44
CA SER A 179 25.30 6.55 -9.89
C SER A 179 24.05 5.94 -10.53
N PRO A 180 23.35 6.66 -11.41
CA PRO A 180 22.18 6.09 -12.09
C PRO A 180 22.59 4.91 -12.99
N VAL A 181 21.73 3.90 -13.03
CA VAL A 181 21.87 2.73 -13.91
C VAL A 181 20.67 2.69 -14.85
N ASP A 182 20.93 2.65 -16.16
CA ASP A 182 19.91 2.46 -17.18
C ASP A 182 19.95 1.02 -17.70
N PHE A 183 18.78 0.42 -17.85
CA PHE A 183 18.60 -0.94 -18.33
C PHE A 183 18.06 -0.98 -19.77
N PRO A 184 18.50 -1.94 -20.59
CA PRO A 184 17.85 -2.25 -21.86
C PRO A 184 16.37 -2.61 -21.68
N GLU A 185 15.55 -2.34 -22.69
CA GLU A 185 14.10 -2.61 -22.62
C GLU A 185 13.76 -4.08 -22.31
N ASP A 186 14.52 -5.02 -22.84
CA ASP A 186 14.33 -6.46 -22.62
C ASP A 186 14.57 -6.91 -21.16
N ASP A 187 15.16 -6.07 -20.32
CA ASP A 187 15.39 -6.38 -18.91
C ASP A 187 14.12 -6.24 -18.07
N PHE A 188 13.24 -5.31 -18.38
CA PHE A 188 12.04 -5.04 -17.59
C PHE A 188 11.04 -6.19 -17.53
N PRO A 189 10.72 -6.90 -18.64
CA PRO A 189 9.91 -8.11 -18.58
C PRO A 189 10.54 -9.22 -17.72
N ARG A 190 11.87 -9.33 -17.70
CA ARG A 190 12.59 -10.28 -16.87
C ARG A 190 12.50 -9.92 -15.39
N MET A 191 12.68 -8.63 -15.04
CA MET A 191 12.50 -8.12 -13.69
C MET A 191 11.06 -8.35 -13.20
N THR A 192 10.07 -8.05 -14.03
CA THR A 192 8.65 -8.27 -13.71
C THR A 192 8.36 -9.76 -13.45
N LYS A 193 8.88 -10.66 -14.29
CA LYS A 193 8.73 -12.11 -14.06
C LYS A 193 9.36 -12.57 -12.76
N GLU A 194 10.51 -12.01 -12.37
CA GLU A 194 11.15 -12.30 -11.09
C GLU A 194 10.30 -11.86 -9.91
N ILE A 195 9.71 -10.66 -9.97
CA ILE A 195 8.78 -10.17 -8.96
C ILE A 195 7.56 -11.09 -8.85
N VAL A 196 6.92 -11.41 -9.98
CA VAL A 196 5.77 -12.34 -10.03
C VAL A 196 6.12 -13.70 -9.45
N ARG A 197 7.27 -14.27 -9.84
CA ARG A 197 7.78 -15.54 -9.30
C ARG A 197 7.89 -15.47 -7.78
N LYS A 198 8.46 -14.38 -7.23
CA LYS A 198 8.65 -14.18 -5.80
C LYS A 198 7.32 -14.04 -5.05
N VAL A 199 6.34 -13.33 -5.62
CA VAL A 199 4.97 -13.22 -5.10
C VAL A 199 4.34 -14.62 -4.98
N LYS A 200 4.40 -15.41 -6.06
CA LYS A 200 3.80 -16.75 -6.10
C LYS A 200 4.53 -17.77 -5.22
N GLU A 201 5.84 -17.66 -5.05
CA GLU A 201 6.61 -18.51 -4.11
C GLU A 201 6.21 -18.28 -2.65
N ASN A 202 5.72 -17.10 -2.31
CA ASN A 202 5.14 -16.78 -1.01
C ASN A 202 3.63 -17.10 -0.91
N GLY A 203 3.03 -17.63 -1.97
CA GLY A 203 1.60 -17.90 -2.03
C GLY A 203 0.73 -16.66 -2.03
N LEU A 204 1.31 -15.46 -2.23
CA LEU A 204 0.57 -14.21 -2.21
C LEU A 204 -0.33 -14.09 -3.45
N LEU A 205 -1.46 -13.42 -3.27
CA LEU A 205 -2.35 -13.02 -4.35
C LEU A 205 -1.69 -11.89 -5.15
N LEU A 206 -1.64 -12.08 -6.47
CA LEU A 206 -1.11 -11.08 -7.38
C LEU A 206 -2.24 -10.20 -7.90
N HIS A 207 -2.14 -8.91 -7.58
CA HIS A 207 -2.91 -7.86 -8.22
C HIS A 207 -2.10 -7.31 -9.40
N GLY A 208 -2.74 -7.15 -10.54
CA GLY A 208 -2.08 -6.65 -11.75
C GLY A 208 -2.88 -5.58 -12.44
N VAL A 209 -2.15 -4.64 -12.98
CA VAL A 209 -2.53 -3.61 -13.93
C VAL A 209 -3.65 -2.68 -13.43
N GLY A 210 -3.31 -1.50 -13.04
CA GLY A 210 -4.29 -0.43 -12.84
C GLY A 210 -4.33 0.50 -14.04
N HIS A 211 -3.22 1.15 -14.29
CA HIS A 211 -3.07 2.13 -15.36
C HIS A 211 -2.62 1.52 -16.70
N GLY A 212 -2.96 2.23 -17.81
CA GLY A 212 -2.47 1.93 -19.16
C GLY A 212 -3.53 1.39 -20.12
N TRP A 213 -4.74 1.06 -19.68
CA TRP A 213 -5.80 0.52 -20.55
C TRP A 213 -6.25 1.50 -21.62
N THR A 214 -6.45 2.78 -21.26
CA THR A 214 -6.86 3.83 -22.19
C THR A 214 -5.80 4.10 -23.26
N CYS A 215 -4.53 4.02 -22.88
CA CYS A 215 -3.41 4.15 -23.81
C CYS A 215 -3.34 2.94 -24.75
N ALA A 216 -3.37 1.72 -24.22
CA ALA A 216 -3.31 0.51 -25.02
C ALA A 216 -4.45 0.38 -26.05
N ALA A 217 -5.67 0.76 -25.68
CA ALA A 217 -6.82 0.72 -26.57
C ALA A 217 -6.67 1.61 -27.83
N ILE A 218 -5.85 2.65 -27.76
CA ILE A 218 -5.56 3.54 -28.89
C ILE A 218 -4.20 3.25 -29.54
N GLY A 219 -3.51 2.17 -29.14
CA GLY A 219 -2.24 1.74 -29.69
C GLY A 219 -1.03 2.53 -29.18
N LEU A 220 -1.11 3.08 -27.95
CA LEU A 220 -0.07 3.86 -27.31
C LEU A 220 0.52 3.11 -26.14
N GLU A 221 1.84 3.05 -26.01
CA GLU A 221 2.51 2.60 -24.81
C GLU A 221 2.39 3.66 -23.71
N ALA A 222 2.09 3.22 -22.48
CA ALA A 222 1.93 4.12 -21.34
C ALA A 222 3.26 4.21 -20.56
N HIS A 223 3.92 5.36 -20.64
CA HIS A 223 5.19 5.63 -19.96
C HIS A 223 4.99 6.63 -18.79
N GLY A 224 4.16 6.26 -17.81
CA GLY A 224 3.87 7.14 -16.67
C GLY A 224 3.09 8.40 -17.06
N TRP A 225 3.35 9.50 -16.37
CA TRP A 225 2.65 10.79 -16.56
C TRP A 225 3.45 11.82 -17.37
N ASP A 226 4.29 11.35 -18.28
CA ASP A 226 5.04 12.24 -19.15
C ASP A 226 4.15 12.86 -20.22
N ARG A 227 4.48 14.10 -20.61
CA ARG A 227 3.82 14.77 -21.72
C ARG A 227 4.30 14.22 -23.05
N VAL A 228 3.38 14.04 -23.99
CA VAL A 228 3.65 13.54 -25.32
C VAL A 228 3.18 14.56 -26.37
N ASP A 229 4.01 14.80 -27.39
CA ASP A 229 3.64 15.63 -28.53
C ASP A 229 2.60 14.92 -29.40
N GLU A 230 1.45 15.53 -29.62
CA GLU A 230 0.30 14.98 -30.35
C GLU A 230 0.61 14.57 -31.81
N GLY A 231 1.64 15.15 -32.40
CA GLY A 231 2.03 14.91 -33.80
C GLY A 231 2.91 13.67 -34.04
N SER A 232 3.40 13.01 -32.99
CA SER A 232 4.42 11.95 -33.12
C SER A 232 3.83 10.53 -33.09
N SER A 233 2.55 10.37 -32.79
CA SER A 233 1.92 9.05 -32.61
C SER A 233 0.90 8.80 -33.72
N GLY A 234 0.93 7.63 -34.35
CA GLY A 234 -0.17 7.11 -35.18
C GLY A 234 -1.47 6.87 -34.41
N THR A 235 -1.68 7.63 -33.34
CA THR A 235 -2.74 7.53 -32.35
C THR A 235 -4.09 7.82 -32.96
N LYS A 236 -5.08 7.03 -32.63
CA LYS A 236 -6.48 7.23 -33.02
C LYS A 236 -7.11 8.40 -32.25
N MET A 237 -6.67 9.64 -32.51
CA MET A 237 -7.10 10.85 -31.78
C MET A 237 -8.63 11.04 -31.77
N GLN A 238 -9.35 10.54 -32.79
CA GLN A 238 -10.82 10.58 -32.86
C GLN A 238 -11.52 9.76 -31.76
N LEU A 239 -10.81 8.87 -31.09
CA LEU A 239 -11.35 8.04 -29.99
C LEU A 239 -11.19 8.69 -28.62
N LEU A 240 -10.39 9.75 -28.50
CA LEU A 240 -10.18 10.47 -27.25
C LEU A 240 -11.46 11.17 -26.78
N ALA A 241 -11.56 11.43 -25.49
CA ALA A 241 -12.58 12.28 -24.91
C ALA A 241 -12.59 13.66 -25.59
N GLU A 242 -13.77 14.18 -25.89
CA GLU A 242 -13.96 15.54 -26.37
C GLU A 242 -14.16 16.46 -25.17
N ILE A 243 -13.27 17.40 -24.97
CA ILE A 243 -13.33 18.39 -23.89
C ILE A 243 -13.22 19.78 -24.50
N ASN A 244 -14.16 20.67 -24.18
CA ASN A 244 -14.24 22.00 -24.78
C ASN A 244 -14.21 21.95 -26.33
N GLY A 245 -14.90 20.97 -26.93
CA GLY A 245 -15.00 20.77 -28.37
C GLY A 245 -13.73 20.26 -29.06
N LYS A 246 -12.75 19.79 -28.32
CA LYS A 246 -11.48 19.24 -28.84
C LYS A 246 -11.22 17.83 -28.34
N ARG A 247 -10.62 16.99 -29.20
CA ARG A 247 -10.09 15.68 -28.87
C ARG A 247 -8.56 15.76 -28.86
N ALA A 248 -7.98 15.81 -27.66
CA ALA A 248 -6.57 16.00 -27.43
C ALA A 248 -6.14 15.26 -26.15
N PHE A 249 -4.84 15.07 -25.93
CA PHE A 249 -4.36 14.55 -24.66
C PHE A 249 -4.64 15.56 -23.53
N PHE A 250 -5.33 15.11 -22.48
CA PHE A 250 -5.65 15.96 -21.33
C PHE A 250 -4.37 16.45 -20.65
N LYS A 251 -4.20 17.76 -20.59
CA LYS A 251 -2.94 18.42 -20.13
C LYS A 251 -1.68 17.92 -20.87
N GLY A 252 -1.82 17.34 -22.07
CA GLY A 252 -0.72 16.74 -22.85
C GLY A 252 -0.24 15.38 -22.34
N ILE A 253 -0.98 14.71 -21.43
CA ILE A 253 -0.58 13.47 -20.77
C ILE A 253 -1.53 12.34 -21.19
N PRO A 254 -1.06 11.33 -21.93
CA PRO A 254 -1.91 10.21 -22.37
C PRO A 254 -2.55 9.43 -21.20
N MET A 255 -1.80 9.20 -20.12
CA MET A 255 -2.27 8.48 -18.94
C MET A 255 -3.47 9.16 -18.26
N ASN A 256 -3.55 10.50 -18.34
CA ASN A 256 -4.64 11.31 -17.80
C ASN A 256 -5.80 11.49 -18.78
N THR A 257 -5.74 10.85 -19.96
CA THR A 257 -6.69 11.09 -21.05
C THR A 257 -7.72 9.98 -21.15
N ASN A 258 -8.96 10.32 -20.84
CA ASN A 258 -10.11 9.44 -21.07
C ASN A 258 -10.43 9.30 -22.57
N LEU A 259 -11.16 8.24 -22.90
CA LEU A 259 -11.67 7.98 -24.23
C LEU A 259 -13.16 8.37 -24.32
N CYS A 260 -13.70 8.38 -25.52
CA CYS A 260 -15.13 8.59 -25.76
C CYS A 260 -15.92 7.30 -25.45
N TYR A 261 -16.24 7.06 -24.18
CA TYR A 261 -16.89 5.81 -23.73
C TYR A 261 -18.29 5.59 -24.28
N GLY A 262 -18.96 6.63 -24.80
CA GLY A 262 -20.19 6.49 -25.57
C GLY A 262 -19.98 5.94 -26.99
N ASN A 263 -18.72 5.81 -27.46
CA ASN A 263 -18.39 5.21 -28.75
C ASN A 263 -18.26 3.68 -28.59
N PRO A 264 -19.09 2.85 -29.31
CA PRO A 264 -19.01 1.39 -29.23
C PRO A 264 -17.65 0.81 -29.66
N GLU A 265 -16.90 1.47 -30.55
CA GLU A 265 -15.55 1.06 -30.93
C GLU A 265 -14.60 1.16 -29.73
N VAL A 266 -14.70 2.24 -28.95
CA VAL A 266 -13.88 2.45 -27.74
C VAL A 266 -14.17 1.37 -26.71
N GLN A 267 -15.46 1.12 -26.42
CA GLN A 267 -15.88 0.06 -25.50
C GLN A 267 -15.31 -1.29 -25.93
N LYS A 268 -15.49 -1.63 -27.22
CA LYS A 268 -14.96 -2.90 -27.76
C LYS A 268 -13.44 -3.02 -27.62
N LEU A 269 -12.68 -1.96 -27.94
CA LEU A 269 -11.22 -1.97 -27.83
C LEU A 269 -10.77 -2.19 -26.38
N LEU A 270 -11.34 -1.48 -25.41
CA LEU A 270 -11.02 -1.64 -24.00
C LEU A 270 -11.34 -3.04 -23.47
N ILE A 271 -12.53 -3.55 -23.82
CA ILE A 271 -12.96 -4.88 -23.41
C ILE A 271 -12.03 -5.96 -24.01
N ASP A 272 -11.71 -5.85 -25.32
CA ASP A 272 -10.83 -6.77 -26.02
C ASP A 272 -9.43 -6.80 -25.36
N GLU A 273 -8.87 -5.62 -25.01
CA GLU A 273 -7.59 -5.50 -24.34
C GLU A 273 -7.57 -6.16 -22.95
N VAL A 274 -8.61 -5.91 -22.14
CA VAL A 274 -8.72 -6.50 -20.78
C VAL A 274 -8.83 -8.02 -20.86
N VAL A 275 -9.68 -8.53 -21.75
CA VAL A 275 -9.91 -9.99 -21.92
C VAL A 275 -8.66 -10.68 -22.49
N ALA A 276 -8.00 -10.05 -23.47
CA ALA A 276 -6.76 -10.59 -24.03
C ALA A 276 -5.64 -10.64 -22.97
N TYR A 277 -5.52 -9.59 -22.17
CA TYR A 277 -4.54 -9.51 -21.09
C TYR A 277 -4.81 -10.58 -20.01
N ALA A 278 -6.05 -10.72 -19.54
CA ALA A 278 -6.42 -11.76 -18.58
C ALA A 278 -6.12 -13.18 -19.11
N THR A 279 -6.33 -13.39 -20.42
CA THR A 279 -6.04 -14.68 -21.07
C THR A 279 -4.52 -14.96 -21.13
N GLY A 280 -3.73 -13.92 -21.37
CA GLY A 280 -2.26 -14.03 -21.44
C GLY A 280 -1.57 -14.09 -20.08
N HIS A 281 -2.26 -13.72 -19.01
CA HIS A 281 -1.70 -13.58 -17.66
C HIS A 281 -2.54 -14.33 -16.61
N PRO A 282 -2.64 -15.66 -16.69
CA PRO A 282 -3.42 -16.47 -15.76
C PRO A 282 -2.86 -16.49 -14.34
N GLU A 283 -1.65 -15.99 -14.12
CA GLU A 283 -1.04 -15.81 -12.81
C GLU A 283 -1.62 -14.66 -11.99
N ILE A 284 -2.39 -13.75 -12.62
CA ILE A 284 -3.03 -12.61 -11.94
C ILE A 284 -4.35 -13.07 -11.32
N ASP A 285 -4.43 -12.95 -9.98
CA ASP A 285 -5.62 -13.31 -9.21
C ASP A 285 -6.68 -12.18 -9.27
N TYR A 286 -6.23 -10.92 -9.22
CA TYR A 286 -7.05 -9.71 -9.29
C TYR A 286 -6.55 -8.78 -10.38
N LEU A 287 -7.32 -8.66 -11.46
CA LEU A 287 -7.01 -7.77 -12.57
C LEU A 287 -7.71 -6.43 -12.35
N HIS A 288 -6.94 -5.36 -12.20
CA HIS A 288 -7.45 -4.01 -12.04
C HIS A 288 -7.74 -3.40 -13.41
N PHE A 289 -8.99 -3.04 -13.64
CA PHE A 289 -9.41 -2.31 -14.82
C PHE A 289 -9.72 -0.86 -14.42
N TRP A 290 -8.76 0.04 -14.60
CA TRP A 290 -8.90 1.48 -14.31
C TRP A 290 -9.07 2.26 -15.60
N LEU A 291 -9.92 3.28 -15.58
CA LEU A 291 -9.98 4.29 -16.64
C LEU A 291 -8.79 5.25 -16.48
N ALA A 292 -8.78 6.35 -17.27
CA ALA A 292 -7.68 7.32 -17.17
C ALA A 292 -7.60 7.94 -15.77
N ASP A 293 -6.39 8.30 -15.37
CA ASP A 293 -6.14 9.06 -14.15
C ASP A 293 -6.63 10.52 -14.28
N GLU A 294 -6.52 11.33 -13.21
CA GLU A 294 -6.93 12.72 -13.16
C GLU A 294 -8.47 12.92 -13.08
N ILE A 295 -8.88 14.10 -12.71
CA ILE A 295 -10.27 14.52 -12.51
C ILE A 295 -10.70 15.50 -13.62
N ASN A 296 -11.99 15.55 -13.90
CA ASN A 296 -12.57 16.50 -14.85
C ASN A 296 -12.03 16.36 -16.29
N ASN A 297 -11.85 15.13 -16.73
CA ASN A 297 -11.32 14.75 -18.03
C ASN A 297 -12.30 13.89 -18.85
N GLN A 298 -13.60 13.99 -18.58
CA GLN A 298 -14.66 13.19 -19.18
C GLN A 298 -15.15 13.77 -20.51
N CYS A 299 -15.55 12.88 -21.45
CA CYS A 299 -16.03 13.28 -22.79
C CYS A 299 -17.34 14.07 -22.73
N GLU A 300 -17.40 15.21 -23.42
CA GLU A 300 -18.54 16.13 -23.49
C GLU A 300 -19.37 15.99 -24.79
N CYS A 301 -19.03 15.04 -25.67
CA CYS A 301 -19.75 14.88 -26.93
C CYS A 301 -21.24 14.56 -26.70
N VAL A 302 -22.05 14.74 -27.74
CA VAL A 302 -23.51 14.57 -27.68
C VAL A 302 -23.97 13.22 -27.13
N VAL A 303 -23.17 12.16 -27.28
CA VAL A 303 -23.47 10.81 -26.76
C VAL A 303 -23.12 10.65 -25.28
N CYS A 304 -22.06 11.32 -24.83
CA CYS A 304 -21.52 11.12 -23.48
C CYS A 304 -22.07 12.11 -22.45
N LYS A 305 -22.42 13.33 -22.86
CA LYS A 305 -22.66 14.48 -21.96
C LYS A 305 -23.75 14.24 -20.89
N ASP A 306 -24.77 13.43 -21.21
CA ASP A 306 -25.95 13.20 -20.35
C ASP A 306 -25.91 11.82 -19.64
N THR A 307 -24.78 11.08 -19.72
CA THR A 307 -24.62 9.75 -19.12
C THR A 307 -23.43 9.77 -18.14
N LEU A 308 -23.59 9.25 -16.93
CA LEU A 308 -22.50 9.20 -15.96
C LEU A 308 -21.33 8.34 -16.48
N PRO A 309 -20.08 8.68 -16.16
CA PRO A 309 -18.92 7.84 -16.48
C PRO A 309 -19.07 6.42 -15.91
N SER A 310 -19.65 6.29 -14.72
CA SER A 310 -19.92 5.02 -14.04
C SER A 310 -20.93 4.12 -14.78
N ASP A 311 -21.89 4.68 -15.52
CA ASP A 311 -22.84 3.89 -16.33
C ASP A 311 -22.11 3.20 -17.49
N PHE A 312 -21.23 3.90 -18.21
CA PHE A 312 -20.37 3.30 -19.23
C PHE A 312 -19.41 2.27 -18.63
N TYR A 313 -18.90 2.54 -17.44
CA TYR A 313 -17.98 1.65 -16.74
C TYR A 313 -18.65 0.32 -16.39
N VAL A 314 -19.85 0.34 -15.80
CA VAL A 314 -20.64 -0.85 -15.47
C VAL A 314 -21.01 -1.65 -16.73
N LEU A 315 -21.32 -0.98 -17.83
CA LEU A 315 -21.59 -1.64 -19.10
C LEU A 315 -20.37 -2.44 -19.56
N MET A 316 -19.19 -1.84 -19.58
CA MET A 316 -17.95 -2.52 -19.97
C MET A 316 -17.57 -3.65 -18.99
N LEU A 317 -17.71 -3.43 -17.69
CA LEU A 317 -17.44 -4.44 -16.65
C LEU A 317 -18.32 -5.69 -16.84
N ASN A 318 -19.62 -5.51 -17.05
CA ASN A 318 -20.54 -6.63 -17.31
C ASN A 318 -20.18 -7.41 -18.58
N GLU A 319 -19.72 -6.75 -19.63
CA GLU A 319 -19.30 -7.43 -20.86
C GLU A 319 -17.96 -8.18 -20.65
N ILE A 320 -17.03 -7.59 -19.90
CA ILE A 320 -15.77 -8.27 -19.51
C ILE A 320 -16.10 -9.55 -18.74
N ASP A 321 -17.01 -9.51 -17.75
CA ASP A 321 -17.42 -10.70 -16.99
C ASP A 321 -18.02 -11.78 -17.90
N CYS A 322 -18.93 -11.41 -18.81
CA CYS A 322 -19.51 -12.36 -19.77
C CYS A 322 -18.44 -13.10 -20.57
N ARG A 323 -17.41 -12.37 -21.05
CA ARG A 323 -16.35 -12.96 -21.86
C ARG A 323 -15.39 -13.82 -21.03
N LEU A 324 -14.97 -13.35 -19.85
CA LEU A 324 -14.11 -14.13 -18.94
C LEU A 324 -14.81 -15.41 -18.49
N THR A 325 -16.12 -15.36 -18.25
CA THR A 325 -16.94 -16.52 -17.91
C THR A 325 -17.02 -17.51 -19.09
N ALA A 326 -17.21 -17.03 -20.30
CA ALA A 326 -17.21 -17.87 -21.50
C ALA A 326 -15.86 -18.55 -21.76
N LEU A 327 -14.76 -17.94 -21.33
CA LEU A 327 -13.39 -18.48 -21.40
C LEU A 327 -13.02 -19.35 -20.19
N ASN A 328 -13.90 -19.52 -19.20
CA ASN A 328 -13.65 -20.20 -17.94
C ASN A 328 -12.45 -19.62 -17.17
N LEU A 329 -12.23 -18.31 -17.23
CA LEU A 329 -11.17 -17.62 -16.49
C LEU A 329 -11.67 -17.22 -15.10
N PRO A 330 -10.96 -17.63 -14.01
CA PRO A 330 -11.38 -17.33 -12.63
C PRO A 330 -10.96 -15.92 -12.18
N THR A 331 -10.22 -15.19 -13.00
CA THR A 331 -9.66 -13.86 -12.68
C THR A 331 -10.75 -12.92 -12.16
N ARG A 332 -10.58 -12.34 -10.98
CA ARG A 332 -11.46 -11.32 -10.43
C ARG A 332 -11.08 -9.94 -10.97
N ILE A 333 -12.07 -9.08 -11.15
CA ILE A 333 -11.86 -7.72 -11.66
C ILE A 333 -12.00 -6.72 -10.52
N VAL A 334 -10.97 -5.90 -10.34
CA VAL A 334 -10.99 -4.75 -9.42
C VAL A 334 -11.29 -3.50 -10.22
N PHE A 335 -12.29 -2.73 -9.78
CA PHE A 335 -12.70 -1.49 -10.43
C PHE A 335 -12.73 -0.32 -9.43
N LEU A 336 -12.72 0.90 -9.96
CA LEU A 336 -12.52 2.12 -9.19
C LEU A 336 -13.81 2.74 -8.63
N CYS A 337 -13.74 3.19 -7.37
CA CYS A 337 -14.53 4.26 -6.80
C CYS A 337 -13.56 5.43 -6.51
N TYR A 338 -13.38 6.32 -7.51
CA TYR A 338 -12.28 7.29 -7.55
C TYR A 338 -12.62 8.48 -8.45
N LEU A 339 -12.38 9.70 -7.98
CA LEU A 339 -12.58 10.96 -8.73
C LEU A 339 -13.96 11.02 -9.43
N ASP A 340 -14.01 11.14 -10.78
CA ASP A 340 -15.28 11.16 -11.53
C ASP A 340 -16.09 9.85 -11.41
N LEU A 341 -15.47 8.72 -11.03
CA LEU A 341 -16.11 7.43 -10.78
C LEU A 341 -16.60 7.27 -9.32
N LEU A 342 -16.53 8.30 -8.49
CA LEU A 342 -17.14 8.29 -7.16
C LEU A 342 -18.67 8.17 -7.25
N TRP A 343 -19.30 8.86 -8.19
CA TRP A 343 -20.75 8.79 -8.40
C TRP A 343 -21.15 7.42 -8.94
N ALA A 344 -21.99 6.71 -8.18
CA ALA A 344 -22.50 5.40 -8.56
C ALA A 344 -23.34 5.47 -9.84
N PRO A 345 -23.45 4.36 -10.62
CA PRO A 345 -24.25 4.35 -11.84
C PRO A 345 -25.73 4.56 -11.57
N GLU A 346 -26.41 5.25 -12.48
CA GLU A 346 -27.87 5.49 -12.46
C GLU A 346 -28.63 4.54 -13.39
N GLN A 347 -27.99 4.05 -14.47
CA GLN A 347 -28.65 3.29 -15.55
C GLN A 347 -28.28 1.80 -15.56
N GLY A 348 -27.55 1.31 -14.57
CA GLY A 348 -27.11 -0.08 -14.55
C GLY A 348 -26.59 -0.55 -13.20
N SER A 349 -26.36 -1.86 -13.10
CA SER A 349 -25.73 -2.50 -11.95
C SER A 349 -24.84 -3.65 -12.41
N LEU A 350 -23.91 -4.07 -11.57
CA LEU A 350 -23.09 -5.26 -11.81
C LEU A 350 -23.96 -6.51 -11.64
N ARG A 351 -23.90 -7.41 -12.63
CA ARG A 351 -24.75 -8.61 -12.69
C ARG A 351 -24.21 -9.79 -11.90
N ASN A 352 -22.88 -9.85 -11.75
CA ASN A 352 -22.15 -10.92 -11.07
C ASN A 352 -21.22 -10.34 -10.00
N PRO A 353 -21.72 -10.02 -8.80
CA PRO A 353 -20.91 -9.37 -7.76
C PRO A 353 -19.70 -10.20 -7.34
N ASP A 354 -19.74 -11.54 -7.44
CA ASP A 354 -18.62 -12.41 -7.07
C ASP A 354 -17.40 -12.27 -8.00
N ARG A 355 -17.59 -11.74 -9.21
CA ARG A 355 -16.52 -11.43 -10.17
C ARG A 355 -15.76 -10.16 -9.78
N PHE A 356 -16.40 -9.24 -9.07
CA PHE A 356 -15.95 -7.88 -8.93
C PHE A 356 -15.54 -7.54 -7.49
N VAL A 357 -14.55 -6.67 -7.37
CA VAL A 357 -14.19 -6.02 -6.12
C VAL A 357 -14.12 -4.51 -6.36
N ILE A 358 -14.85 -3.74 -5.57
CA ILE A 358 -14.76 -2.28 -5.65
C ILE A 358 -13.60 -1.77 -4.80
N MET A 359 -12.77 -0.94 -5.39
CA MET A 359 -11.64 -0.27 -4.74
C MET A 359 -11.95 1.20 -4.50
N LEU A 360 -12.13 1.59 -3.24
CA LEU A 360 -12.21 2.99 -2.85
C LEU A 360 -10.80 3.58 -2.80
N ALA A 361 -10.53 4.65 -3.57
CA ALA A 361 -9.25 5.34 -3.56
C ALA A 361 -9.42 6.81 -3.14
N PRO A 362 -9.43 7.14 -1.83
CA PRO A 362 -9.71 8.48 -1.33
C PRO A 362 -8.46 9.36 -1.34
N ILE A 363 -7.88 9.63 -2.53
CA ILE A 363 -6.57 10.28 -2.72
C ILE A 363 -6.46 11.67 -2.05
N THR A 364 -7.58 12.38 -1.93
CA THR A 364 -7.62 13.73 -1.35
C THR A 364 -8.07 13.75 0.12
N ARG A 365 -8.31 12.57 0.73
CA ARG A 365 -8.83 12.53 2.09
C ARG A 365 -7.89 13.19 3.09
N SER A 366 -8.46 13.81 4.10
CA SER A 366 -7.72 14.24 5.28
C SER A 366 -7.26 13.05 6.11
N PHE A 367 -6.03 13.12 6.63
CA PHE A 367 -5.49 12.21 7.65
C PHE A 367 -5.53 12.83 9.07
N ALA A 368 -6.25 13.94 9.26
CA ALA A 368 -6.52 14.48 10.60
C ALA A 368 -7.44 13.56 11.40
N GLU A 369 -8.29 12.82 10.69
CA GLU A 369 -9.24 11.85 11.23
C GLU A 369 -9.14 10.49 10.52
N PRO A 370 -9.49 9.39 11.20
CA PRO A 370 -9.51 8.08 10.56
C PRO A 370 -10.62 8.00 9.50
N LEU A 371 -10.42 7.12 8.51
CA LEU A 371 -11.42 6.87 7.46
C LEU A 371 -12.70 6.26 8.03
N GLY A 372 -12.58 5.36 9.01
CA GLY A 372 -13.72 4.70 9.66
C GLY A 372 -14.35 5.59 10.74
N CYS A 373 -15.51 6.18 10.46
CA CYS A 373 -16.31 6.90 11.45
C CYS A 373 -17.42 6.00 11.99
N ARG A 374 -17.34 5.62 13.27
CA ARG A 374 -18.35 4.77 13.95
C ARG A 374 -19.64 5.52 14.30
N THR A 375 -19.65 6.85 14.22
CA THR A 375 -20.75 7.69 14.71
C THR A 375 -21.56 8.37 13.60
N CYS A 376 -21.12 8.29 12.34
CA CYS A 376 -21.74 8.97 11.22
C CYS A 376 -22.80 8.10 10.56
N ASP A 377 -23.98 8.67 10.34
CA ASP A 377 -25.02 8.06 9.50
C ASP A 377 -24.69 8.29 8.02
N ILE A 378 -23.75 7.47 7.50
CA ILE A 378 -23.24 7.55 6.13
C ILE A 378 -24.36 7.46 5.09
N ALA A 379 -25.45 6.75 5.40
CA ALA A 379 -26.57 6.55 4.48
C ALA A 379 -27.35 7.85 4.20
N ASN A 380 -27.35 8.79 5.14
CA ASN A 380 -28.09 10.04 5.08
C ASN A 380 -27.22 11.28 4.79
N ILE A 381 -25.96 11.08 4.40
CA ILE A 381 -25.10 12.19 3.95
C ILE A 381 -25.65 12.74 2.62
N ASP A 382 -25.83 14.06 2.59
CA ASP A 382 -26.18 14.78 1.36
C ASP A 382 -24.99 14.80 0.41
N MET A 383 -25.16 14.21 -0.77
CA MET A 383 -24.09 13.99 -1.73
C MET A 383 -24.03 15.15 -2.73
N PRO A 384 -22.84 15.66 -3.08
CA PRO A 384 -22.72 16.65 -4.12
C PRO A 384 -23.21 16.08 -5.46
N PRO A 385 -23.94 16.87 -6.29
CA PRO A 385 -24.35 16.42 -7.61
C PRO A 385 -23.14 16.22 -8.52
N TYR A 386 -23.24 15.28 -9.46
CA TYR A 386 -22.25 15.16 -10.52
C TYR A 386 -22.43 16.31 -11.53
N ILE A 387 -21.40 17.10 -11.71
CA ILE A 387 -21.36 18.14 -12.76
C ILE A 387 -20.14 17.82 -13.62
N ARG A 388 -20.39 17.37 -14.85
CA ARG A 388 -19.35 16.92 -15.77
C ARG A 388 -18.22 17.94 -15.91
N ASN A 389 -16.99 17.49 -15.67
CA ASN A 389 -15.76 18.28 -15.72
C ASN A 389 -15.72 19.50 -14.77
N HIS A 390 -16.57 19.50 -13.72
CA HIS A 390 -16.65 20.51 -12.67
C HIS A 390 -16.89 19.87 -11.29
N VAL A 391 -16.32 18.70 -11.06
CA VAL A 391 -16.40 18.02 -9.76
C VAL A 391 -15.18 18.35 -8.90
N GLU A 392 -15.37 18.28 -7.58
CA GLU A 392 -14.29 18.40 -6.59
C GLU A 392 -14.15 17.08 -5.84
N ALA A 393 -12.91 16.61 -5.69
CA ALA A 393 -12.63 15.40 -4.93
C ALA A 393 -12.82 15.66 -3.42
N PRO A 394 -13.60 14.80 -2.70
CA PRO A 394 -13.92 15.03 -1.31
C PRO A 394 -12.72 14.81 -0.40
N LYS A 395 -12.53 15.71 0.57
CA LYS A 395 -11.51 15.58 1.63
C LYS A 395 -12.05 14.86 2.86
N SER A 396 -13.36 14.95 3.12
CA SER A 396 -13.99 14.31 4.27
C SER A 396 -13.98 12.79 4.12
N PRO A 397 -13.55 12.03 5.14
CA PRO A 397 -13.68 10.58 5.19
C PRO A 397 -15.11 10.10 5.00
N GLU A 398 -16.09 10.78 5.63
CA GLU A 398 -17.51 10.41 5.60
C GLU A 398 -18.10 10.52 4.19
N ILE A 399 -17.76 11.58 3.46
CA ILE A 399 -18.24 11.75 2.08
C ILE A 399 -17.65 10.66 1.17
N ASN A 400 -16.36 10.31 1.34
CA ASN A 400 -15.75 9.21 0.60
C ASN A 400 -16.48 7.87 0.88
N LEU A 401 -16.81 7.60 2.14
CA LEU A 401 -17.56 6.40 2.52
C LEU A 401 -19.02 6.43 2.02
N ALA A 402 -19.64 7.59 1.97
CA ALA A 402 -20.99 7.73 1.42
C ALA A 402 -21.01 7.40 -0.08
N PHE A 403 -20.02 7.78 -0.85
CA PHE A 403 -19.85 7.36 -2.25
C PHE A 403 -19.72 5.83 -2.37
N LEU A 404 -18.87 5.20 -1.56
CA LEU A 404 -18.74 3.75 -1.52
C LEU A 404 -20.08 3.07 -1.21
N ASN A 405 -20.82 3.58 -0.23
CA ASN A 405 -22.14 3.04 0.16
C ASN A 405 -23.14 3.12 -0.99
N ARG A 406 -23.15 4.19 -1.78
CA ARG A 406 -24.00 4.33 -2.99
C ARG A 406 -23.65 3.27 -4.03
N TRP A 407 -22.38 3.04 -4.30
CA TRP A 407 -21.92 1.98 -5.19
C TRP A 407 -22.36 0.59 -4.72
N LYS A 408 -22.18 0.29 -3.43
CA LYS A 408 -22.62 -1.01 -2.86
C LYS A 408 -24.13 -1.18 -2.86
N SER A 409 -24.88 -0.08 -2.74
CA SER A 409 -26.33 -0.09 -2.85
C SER A 409 -26.82 -0.33 -4.28
N SER A 410 -26.12 0.19 -5.30
CA SER A 410 -26.43 -0.06 -6.71
C SER A 410 -26.08 -1.49 -7.15
N SER A 411 -25.13 -2.13 -6.48
CA SER A 411 -24.66 -3.49 -6.80
C SER A 411 -24.44 -4.28 -5.50
N PRO A 412 -25.50 -4.82 -4.87
CA PRO A 412 -25.39 -5.53 -3.61
C PRO A 412 -24.52 -6.80 -3.69
N GLY A 413 -23.80 -7.10 -2.62
CA GLY A 413 -22.93 -8.28 -2.51
C GLY A 413 -21.46 -8.02 -2.91
N LEU A 414 -21.11 -6.84 -3.42
CA LEU A 414 -19.75 -6.51 -3.78
C LEU A 414 -18.79 -6.58 -2.57
N ASP A 415 -17.69 -7.29 -2.77
CA ASP A 415 -16.52 -7.18 -1.92
C ASP A 415 -15.79 -5.84 -2.18
N SER A 416 -15.03 -5.35 -1.20
CA SER A 416 -14.41 -4.03 -1.30
C SER A 416 -13.18 -3.90 -0.43
N PHE A 417 -12.25 -3.05 -0.86
CA PHE A 417 -11.12 -2.59 -0.03
C PHE A 417 -10.80 -1.13 -0.32
N VAL A 418 -10.01 -0.53 0.56
CA VAL A 418 -9.48 0.81 0.35
C VAL A 418 -8.07 0.74 -0.25
N PHE A 419 -7.80 1.60 -1.23
CA PHE A 419 -6.46 1.89 -1.73
C PHE A 419 -6.03 3.24 -1.15
N ASP A 420 -5.18 3.22 -0.12
CA ASP A 420 -4.91 4.40 0.69
C ASP A 420 -3.42 4.75 0.74
N TYR A 421 -3.12 6.01 1.05
CA TYR A 421 -1.85 6.67 0.77
C TYR A 421 -1.06 7.02 2.04
N HIS A 422 -1.26 6.30 3.15
CA HIS A 422 -0.54 6.51 4.42
C HIS A 422 0.98 6.61 4.21
N PHE A 423 1.54 5.71 3.41
CA PHE A 423 2.98 5.55 3.20
C PHE A 423 3.48 6.09 1.85
N MET A 424 2.62 6.71 1.06
CA MET A 424 3.03 7.40 -0.16
C MET A 424 3.43 8.85 0.11
N TRP A 425 2.57 9.60 0.83
CA TRP A 425 2.78 11.02 1.11
C TRP A 425 2.60 11.39 2.58
N ALA A 426 1.54 10.91 3.24
CA ALA A 426 1.10 11.43 4.54
C ALA A 426 2.15 11.24 5.64
N HIS A 427 2.88 10.14 5.63
CA HIS A 427 3.90 9.84 6.63
C HIS A 427 5.10 10.79 6.63
N TYR A 428 5.42 11.46 5.50
CA TYR A 428 6.55 12.39 5.44
C TYR A 428 6.34 13.67 6.26
N PHE A 429 5.10 14.00 6.57
CA PHE A 429 4.76 15.12 7.45
C PHE A 429 4.78 14.75 8.94
N ASP A 430 4.85 13.48 9.29
CA ASP A 430 4.95 12.99 10.67
C ASP A 430 6.40 12.62 11.00
N MET A 431 7.11 13.52 11.65
CA MET A 431 8.54 13.35 11.93
C MET A 431 8.85 12.21 12.90
N GLY A 432 7.89 11.84 13.74
CA GLY A 432 8.01 10.74 14.71
C GLY A 432 7.34 9.44 14.29
N ARG A 433 6.52 9.45 13.22
CA ARG A 433 5.72 8.31 12.74
C ARG A 433 4.67 7.78 13.72
N MET A 434 4.45 8.46 14.86
CA MET A 434 3.49 8.03 15.88
C MET A 434 2.05 8.33 15.47
N ASP A 435 1.82 9.49 14.84
CA ASP A 435 0.48 9.92 14.38
C ASP A 435 -0.01 9.02 13.23
N ILE A 436 0.79 8.84 12.20
CA ILE A 436 0.41 8.01 11.04
C ILE A 436 0.19 6.53 11.42
N ALA A 437 0.97 5.99 12.36
CA ALA A 437 0.75 4.65 12.88
C ALA A 437 -0.58 4.54 13.64
N SER A 438 -0.92 5.57 14.42
CA SER A 438 -2.19 5.66 15.15
C SER A 438 -3.38 5.78 14.21
N ILE A 439 -3.27 6.61 13.16
CA ILE A 439 -4.33 6.78 12.15
C ILE A 439 -4.57 5.47 11.42
N LEU A 440 -3.52 4.82 10.91
CA LEU A 440 -3.63 3.53 10.23
C LEU A 440 -4.36 2.47 11.08
N ARG A 441 -4.01 2.37 12.37
CA ARG A 441 -4.65 1.40 13.27
C ARG A 441 -6.13 1.70 13.47
N ARG A 442 -6.49 2.97 13.66
CA ARG A 442 -7.90 3.39 13.78
C ARG A 442 -8.69 3.20 12.48
N ASP A 443 -8.06 3.45 11.33
CA ASP A 443 -8.65 3.18 10.02
C ASP A 443 -8.99 1.69 9.88
N VAL A 444 -8.02 0.81 10.15
CA VAL A 444 -8.20 -0.64 10.05
C VAL A 444 -9.29 -1.16 11.00
N ASP A 445 -9.36 -0.64 12.23
CA ASP A 445 -10.42 -1.01 13.18
C ASP A 445 -11.82 -0.61 12.70
N GLY A 446 -11.93 0.46 11.91
CA GLY A 446 -13.19 0.95 11.37
C GLY A 446 -13.61 0.32 10.04
N TYR A 447 -12.70 -0.32 9.29
CA TYR A 447 -12.98 -0.75 7.91
C TYR A 447 -14.19 -1.67 7.79
N MET A 448 -14.30 -2.70 8.62
CA MET A 448 -15.41 -3.67 8.52
C MET A 448 -16.77 -3.01 8.76
N GLU A 449 -16.85 -2.07 9.70
CA GLU A 449 -18.08 -1.32 10.00
C GLU A 449 -18.48 -0.41 8.85
N CYS A 450 -17.50 0.10 8.08
CA CYS A 450 -17.71 0.92 6.89
C CYS A 450 -17.93 0.09 5.61
N GLY A 451 -17.97 -1.24 5.73
CA GLY A 451 -18.17 -2.13 4.60
C GLY A 451 -16.93 -2.32 3.73
N LEU A 452 -15.73 -2.04 4.25
CA LEU A 452 -14.44 -2.28 3.61
C LEU A 452 -13.81 -3.56 4.18
N ASN A 453 -13.37 -4.47 3.32
CA ASN A 453 -12.78 -5.74 3.72
C ASN A 453 -11.25 -5.73 3.60
N GLY A 454 -10.63 -4.60 3.94
CA GLY A 454 -9.19 -4.47 4.05
C GLY A 454 -8.56 -3.30 3.29
N LEU A 455 -7.24 -3.39 3.13
CA LEU A 455 -6.37 -2.34 2.60
C LEU A 455 -5.42 -2.90 1.54
N MET A 456 -5.34 -2.21 0.41
CA MET A 456 -4.18 -2.23 -0.48
C MET A 456 -3.43 -0.90 -0.29
N SER A 457 -2.28 -0.95 0.39
CA SER A 457 -1.51 0.26 0.71
C SER A 457 -0.71 0.73 -0.49
N CYS A 458 -1.02 1.93 -0.99
CA CYS A 458 -0.16 2.65 -1.93
C CYS A 458 1.04 3.22 -1.17
N GLN A 459 2.26 2.82 -1.52
CA GLN A 459 3.40 3.18 -0.71
C GLN A 459 4.74 3.15 -1.45
N VAL A 460 5.68 3.89 -0.94
CA VAL A 460 7.08 3.88 -1.40
C VAL A 460 7.86 2.63 -0.98
N GLN A 461 7.30 1.77 -0.12
CA GLN A 461 7.92 0.55 0.42
C GLN A 461 9.23 0.77 1.19
N ARG A 462 9.69 2.02 1.33
CA ARG A 462 10.89 2.45 2.05
C ARG A 462 10.52 3.32 3.26
N ALA A 463 9.40 3.00 3.94
CA ALA A 463 8.83 3.77 5.04
C ALA A 463 9.23 3.20 6.42
N PHE A 464 10.53 2.83 6.59
CA PHE A 464 11.08 2.23 7.82
C PHE A 464 11.94 3.19 8.65
N SER A 465 12.08 4.45 8.23
CA SER A 465 12.81 5.49 8.95
C SER A 465 11.82 6.50 9.58
N PRO A 466 12.08 6.95 10.81
CA PRO A 466 13.10 6.58 11.80
C PRO A 466 12.79 5.28 12.55
N THR A 467 11.63 4.70 12.34
CA THR A 467 11.12 3.49 13.01
C THR A 467 10.28 2.67 12.05
N SER A 468 10.23 1.38 12.25
CA SER A 468 9.36 0.45 11.54
C SER A 468 7.92 0.42 12.08
N LEU A 469 7.61 1.20 13.13
CA LEU A 469 6.34 1.17 13.86
C LEU A 469 5.13 1.23 12.92
N ALA A 470 5.09 2.22 12.03
CA ALA A 470 3.94 2.42 11.14
C ALA A 470 3.77 1.25 10.16
N MET A 471 4.84 0.77 9.52
CA MET A 471 4.80 -0.37 8.62
C MET A 471 4.41 -1.67 9.36
N ARG A 472 4.94 -1.90 10.56
CA ARG A 472 4.57 -3.05 11.41
C ARG A 472 3.12 -2.98 11.90
N SER A 473 2.56 -1.78 12.03
CA SER A 473 1.14 -1.59 12.37
C SER A 473 0.19 -2.16 11.30
N MET A 474 0.64 -2.42 10.07
CA MET A 474 -0.16 -3.12 9.06
C MET A 474 -0.55 -4.55 9.49
N ALA A 475 0.14 -5.15 10.47
CA ALA A 475 -0.27 -6.44 11.04
C ALA A 475 -1.67 -6.41 11.69
N CYS A 476 -2.20 -5.23 12.04
CA CYS A 476 -3.59 -5.09 12.52
C CYS A 476 -4.64 -5.51 11.48
N LEU A 477 -4.29 -5.60 10.19
CA LEU A 477 -5.15 -6.18 9.15
C LEU A 477 -5.40 -7.69 9.35
N TRP A 478 -4.48 -8.39 10.01
CA TRP A 478 -4.66 -9.79 10.38
C TRP A 478 -5.49 -9.94 11.66
N GLN A 479 -5.22 -9.12 12.69
CA GLN A 479 -5.87 -9.19 13.99
C GLN A 479 -6.50 -7.84 14.35
N SER A 480 -7.73 -7.84 14.88
CA SER A 480 -8.33 -6.63 15.43
C SER A 480 -7.51 -6.10 16.62
N THR A 481 -7.44 -4.78 16.78
CA THR A 481 -6.66 -4.13 17.85
C THR A 481 -7.23 -4.37 19.26
N GLY A 482 -8.46 -4.88 19.37
CA GLY A 482 -9.11 -5.20 20.66
C GLY A 482 -8.77 -6.57 21.25
N SER A 483 -8.12 -7.47 20.48
CA SER A 483 -7.56 -8.73 20.95
C SER A 483 -6.10 -8.53 21.35
N ASP A 484 -5.36 -9.54 21.86
CA ASP A 484 -3.92 -9.52 22.22
C ASP A 484 -2.97 -8.93 21.13
N ALA A 485 -3.48 -8.04 20.30
CA ALA A 485 -2.75 -7.36 19.24
C ALA A 485 -1.60 -6.52 19.82
N SER A 486 -0.47 -6.56 19.16
CA SER A 486 0.72 -5.78 19.50
C SER A 486 0.36 -4.32 19.72
N THR A 487 0.53 -3.81 20.92
CA THR A 487 0.35 -2.40 21.24
C THR A 487 1.49 -1.56 20.63
N THR A 488 1.30 -0.27 20.48
CA THR A 488 2.40 0.64 20.08
C THR A 488 3.62 0.45 20.98
N SER A 489 3.41 0.28 22.29
CA SER A 489 4.48 0.05 23.25
C SER A 489 5.24 -1.26 22.99
N SER A 490 4.54 -2.36 22.74
CA SER A 490 5.20 -3.65 22.46
C SER A 490 5.94 -3.64 21.13
N LEU A 491 5.43 -2.97 20.10
CA LEU A 491 6.13 -2.82 18.82
C LEU A 491 7.43 -2.01 18.97
N LEU A 492 7.42 -0.94 19.79
CA LEU A 492 8.63 -0.16 20.09
C LEU A 492 9.60 -0.91 20.99
N GLU A 493 9.11 -1.70 21.96
CA GLU A 493 9.96 -2.55 22.78
C GLU A 493 10.68 -3.62 21.96
N ASP A 494 10.00 -4.28 21.04
CA ASP A 494 10.61 -5.19 20.08
C ASP A 494 11.72 -4.50 19.28
N GLU A 495 11.49 -3.26 18.83
CA GLU A 495 12.36 -2.54 17.90
C GLU A 495 13.58 -1.89 18.57
N PHE A 496 13.38 -1.33 19.78
CA PHE A 496 14.42 -0.56 20.48
C PHE A 496 14.96 -1.25 21.73
N GLY A 497 14.44 -2.44 22.08
CA GLY A 497 14.87 -3.24 23.22
C GLY A 497 14.53 -2.59 24.57
N PRO A 498 15.30 -2.91 25.63
CA PRO A 498 14.99 -2.45 27.01
C PRO A 498 14.90 -0.93 27.17
N ALA A 499 15.53 -0.16 26.27
CA ALA A 499 15.54 1.31 26.30
C ALA A 499 14.41 1.95 25.48
N TRP A 500 13.44 1.18 24.98
CA TRP A 500 12.36 1.63 24.08
C TRP A 500 11.59 2.87 24.57
N ARG A 501 11.48 3.08 25.89
CA ARG A 501 10.79 4.25 26.45
C ARG A 501 11.47 5.56 26.07
N GLU A 502 12.78 5.55 25.90
CA GLU A 502 13.56 6.72 25.44
C GLU A 502 13.23 7.00 23.97
N ALA A 503 13.21 5.98 23.10
CA ALA A 503 12.80 6.12 21.71
C ALA A 503 11.34 6.60 21.59
N ASN A 504 10.44 6.02 22.36
CA ASN A 504 9.03 6.45 22.40
C ASN A 504 8.89 7.93 22.80
N ALA A 505 9.64 8.40 23.79
CA ALA A 505 9.61 9.81 24.21
C ALA A 505 10.06 10.74 23.06
N ILE A 506 11.14 10.40 22.38
CA ILE A 506 11.66 11.17 21.23
C ILE A 506 10.64 11.19 20.09
N LEU A 507 10.17 10.02 19.65
CA LEU A 507 9.25 9.88 18.53
C LEU A 507 7.91 10.56 18.81
N SER A 508 7.37 10.39 20.02
CA SER A 508 6.12 11.06 20.45
C SER A 508 6.27 12.57 20.47
N ALA A 509 7.37 13.10 21.00
CA ALA A 509 7.64 14.52 21.03
C ALA A 509 7.72 15.11 19.60
N LEU A 510 8.36 14.40 18.65
CA LEU A 510 8.44 14.82 17.25
C LEU A 510 7.06 14.89 16.59
N SER A 511 6.17 13.91 16.82
CA SER A 511 4.82 13.91 16.26
C SER A 511 3.87 14.91 16.91
N VAL A 512 3.99 15.14 18.23
CA VAL A 512 3.07 16.03 18.98
C VAL A 512 3.46 17.49 18.84
N SER A 513 4.76 17.80 18.98
CA SER A 513 5.23 19.20 18.98
C SER A 513 5.24 19.84 17.59
N VAL A 514 5.26 19.02 16.55
CA VAL A 514 5.16 19.46 15.14
C VAL A 514 3.98 18.70 14.48
N PRO A 515 2.73 19.13 14.73
CA PRO A 515 1.55 18.34 14.35
C PRO A 515 1.47 18.06 12.84
N PRO A 516 1.40 16.78 12.43
CA PRO A 516 1.39 16.40 11.01
C PRO A 516 0.19 16.97 10.24
N SER A 517 -0.98 17.05 10.86
CA SER A 517 -2.19 17.64 10.24
C SER A 517 -2.05 19.11 9.87
N MET A 518 -1.27 19.88 10.65
CA MET A 518 -0.93 21.27 10.31
C MET A 518 0.05 21.31 9.13
N LEU A 519 1.08 20.46 9.11
CA LEU A 519 2.01 20.38 8.00
C LEU A 519 1.34 19.92 6.71
N ARG A 520 0.37 19.02 6.78
CA ARG A 520 -0.45 18.62 5.63
C ARG A 520 -1.46 19.70 5.21
N GLY A 521 -1.66 20.76 6.02
CA GLY A 521 -2.63 21.82 5.75
C GLY A 521 -4.09 21.36 5.88
N GLU A 522 -4.34 20.35 6.70
CA GLU A 522 -5.67 19.79 6.97
C GLU A 522 -6.39 20.56 8.08
N VAL A 523 -5.63 21.11 9.02
CA VAL A 523 -6.12 22.02 10.05
C VAL A 523 -5.37 23.34 9.96
N CYS A 524 -6.03 24.42 10.42
CA CYS A 524 -5.44 25.75 10.40
C CYS A 524 -4.26 25.81 11.39
N ALA A 525 -3.09 26.17 10.90
CA ALA A 525 -1.91 26.31 11.75
C ALA A 525 -2.00 27.63 12.55
N GLU A 526 -2.15 27.54 13.87
CA GLU A 526 -1.91 28.68 14.74
C GLU A 526 -0.40 28.90 14.85
N LYS A 527 0.05 30.11 14.48
CA LYS A 527 1.48 30.43 14.31
C LYS A 527 2.27 30.25 15.61
N THR A 528 1.74 30.70 16.73
CA THR A 528 2.47 30.66 18.02
C THR A 528 2.65 29.26 18.56
N PRO A 529 1.62 28.40 18.68
CA PRO A 529 1.83 27.01 19.13
C PRO A 529 2.78 26.21 18.24
N MET A 530 2.76 26.47 16.92
CA MET A 530 3.67 25.79 15.99
C MET A 530 5.14 26.20 16.22
N LEU A 531 5.39 27.50 16.42
CA LEU A 531 6.74 28.00 16.71
C LEU A 531 7.26 27.51 18.07
N ASP A 532 6.40 27.49 19.09
CA ASP A 532 6.76 26.97 20.42
C ASP A 532 7.08 25.46 20.34
N GLY A 533 6.27 24.69 19.62
CA GLY A 533 6.52 23.26 19.38
C GLY A 533 7.86 23.01 18.68
N LEU A 534 8.12 23.74 17.59
CA LEU A 534 9.38 23.67 16.86
C LEU A 534 10.58 24.01 17.74
N GLN A 535 10.49 25.09 18.55
CA GLN A 535 11.56 25.49 19.44
C GLN A 535 11.83 24.44 20.51
N ASN A 536 10.79 23.93 21.16
CA ASN A 536 10.91 22.87 22.17
C ASN A 536 11.61 21.63 21.63
N VAL A 537 11.27 21.20 20.42
CA VAL A 537 11.93 20.05 19.76
C VAL A 537 13.39 20.38 19.46
N LEU A 538 13.67 21.53 18.84
CA LEU A 538 15.04 21.92 18.47
C LEU A 538 15.99 22.02 19.68
N ASP A 539 15.49 22.48 20.82
CA ASP A 539 16.28 22.58 22.07
C ASP A 539 16.68 21.20 22.62
N GLN A 540 15.86 20.16 22.36
CA GLN A 540 16.11 18.81 22.81
C GLN A 540 17.02 17.99 21.85
N PHE A 541 17.20 18.43 20.61
CA PHE A 541 17.91 17.63 19.59
C PHE A 541 19.31 17.17 19.99
N PRO A 542 20.18 17.99 20.59
CA PRO A 542 21.51 17.54 21.00
C PRO A 542 21.43 16.39 22.00
N VAL A 543 20.52 16.48 22.97
CA VAL A 543 20.31 15.45 24.00
C VAL A 543 19.80 14.16 23.37
N TRP A 544 18.80 14.24 22.50
CA TRP A 544 18.20 13.07 21.83
C TRP A 544 19.18 12.37 20.89
N HIS A 545 19.96 13.16 20.14
CA HIS A 545 20.99 12.61 19.25
C HIS A 545 22.07 11.87 20.05
N ASP A 546 22.64 12.49 21.11
CA ASP A 546 23.66 11.88 21.93
C ASP A 546 23.13 10.62 22.64
N GLN A 547 21.89 10.64 23.08
CA GLN A 547 21.20 9.49 23.68
C GLN A 547 21.08 8.35 22.67
N SER A 548 20.56 8.63 21.48
CA SER A 548 20.37 7.61 20.41
C SER A 548 21.72 7.03 19.95
N ALA A 549 22.73 7.89 19.75
CA ALA A 549 24.08 7.48 19.36
C ALA A 549 24.82 6.66 20.46
N ARG A 550 24.50 6.89 21.73
CA ARG A 550 25.01 6.07 22.84
C ARG A 550 24.33 4.70 22.83
N ARG A 551 22.99 4.65 22.72
CA ARG A 551 22.23 3.40 22.69
C ARG A 551 22.61 2.50 21.51
N SER A 552 22.90 3.08 20.33
CA SER A 552 23.38 2.28 19.20
C SER A 552 24.70 1.56 19.46
N LYS A 553 25.54 2.07 20.38
CA LYS A 553 26.81 1.43 20.79
C LYS A 553 26.62 0.42 21.92
N GLU A 554 25.54 0.54 22.71
CA GLU A 554 25.26 -0.37 23.83
C GLU A 554 24.59 -1.66 23.35
N PHE A 555 23.88 -1.62 22.20
CA PHE A 555 23.19 -2.76 21.63
C PHE A 555 23.90 -3.33 20.40
N SER A 556 23.46 -4.49 19.96
CA SER A 556 23.95 -5.16 18.75
C SER A 556 22.79 -5.65 17.88
N GLY A 557 23.07 -5.99 16.61
CA GLY A 557 22.11 -6.56 15.68
C GLY A 557 20.95 -5.60 15.37
N ALA A 558 19.72 -6.12 15.40
CA ALA A 558 18.55 -5.36 14.99
C ALA A 558 18.27 -4.12 15.85
N TRP A 559 18.56 -4.17 17.15
CA TRP A 559 18.42 -3.03 18.05
C TRP A 559 19.44 -1.93 17.76
N GLN A 560 20.69 -2.30 17.49
CA GLN A 560 21.71 -1.35 17.07
C GLN A 560 21.27 -0.57 15.84
N ILE A 561 20.79 -1.28 14.81
CA ILE A 561 20.30 -0.66 13.56
C ILE A 561 19.16 0.33 13.85
N SER A 562 18.21 -0.03 14.72
CA SER A 562 17.10 0.85 15.08
C SER A 562 17.56 2.15 15.74
N TRP A 563 18.51 2.07 16.67
CA TRP A 563 19.05 3.26 17.34
C TRP A 563 19.95 4.10 16.44
N GLU A 564 20.73 3.48 15.54
CA GLU A 564 21.50 4.20 14.52
C GLU A 564 20.57 4.95 13.56
N LEU A 565 19.52 4.29 13.10
CA LEU A 565 18.52 4.90 12.21
C LEU A 565 17.81 6.09 12.86
N LEU A 566 17.46 6.00 14.16
CA LEU A 566 16.89 7.11 14.91
C LEU A 566 17.88 8.27 15.06
N ALA A 567 19.16 7.98 15.37
CA ALA A 567 20.20 9.02 15.52
C ALA A 567 20.44 9.76 14.19
N ASP A 568 20.58 9.02 13.08
CA ASP A 568 20.79 9.61 11.75
C ASP A 568 19.55 10.37 11.24
N TRP A 569 18.34 9.89 11.58
CA TRP A 569 17.09 10.60 11.29
C TRP A 569 17.05 11.97 11.99
N LEU A 570 17.43 12.03 13.25
CA LEU A 570 17.51 13.30 13.99
C LEU A 570 18.45 14.28 13.27
N VAL A 571 19.62 13.83 12.82
CA VAL A 571 20.53 14.66 12.03
C VAL A 571 19.87 15.16 10.75
N ALA A 572 19.18 14.27 10.02
CA ALA A 572 18.58 14.58 8.73
C ALA A 572 17.44 15.59 8.84
N ILE A 573 16.54 15.46 9.83
CA ILE A 573 15.35 16.33 9.93
C ILE A 573 15.59 17.66 10.65
N ARG A 574 16.68 17.81 11.38
CA ARG A 574 16.99 19.05 12.11
C ARG A 574 16.96 20.29 11.22
N PRO A 575 17.61 20.31 10.04
CA PRO A 575 17.53 21.45 9.12
C PRO A 575 16.09 21.71 8.63
N LEU A 576 15.30 20.66 8.40
CA LEU A 576 13.90 20.82 8.00
C LEU A 576 13.08 21.55 9.07
N LEU A 577 13.29 21.20 10.34
CA LEU A 577 12.58 21.88 11.45
C LEU A 577 13.01 23.34 11.58
N TYR A 578 14.29 23.67 11.34
CA TYR A 578 14.71 25.07 11.22
C TYR A 578 14.07 25.76 10.01
N ALA A 579 13.97 25.08 8.85
CA ALA A 579 13.31 25.63 7.68
C ALA A 579 11.84 25.96 7.97
N TYR A 580 11.10 25.06 8.64
CA TYR A 580 9.72 25.32 9.07
C TYR A 580 9.65 26.47 10.07
N SER A 581 10.55 26.54 11.07
CA SER A 581 10.57 27.64 12.04
C SER A 581 10.73 28.99 11.33
N ARG A 582 11.62 29.10 10.33
CA ARG A 582 11.79 30.32 9.53
C ARG A 582 10.59 30.62 8.63
N LEU A 583 10.02 29.59 8.01
CA LEU A 583 8.82 29.74 7.18
C LEU A 583 7.64 30.31 7.99
N TYR A 584 7.38 29.78 9.19
CA TYR A 584 6.33 30.29 10.08
C TYR A 584 6.66 31.69 10.65
N GLN A 585 7.91 32.10 10.71
CA GLN A 585 8.33 33.47 11.00
C GLN A 585 8.22 34.41 9.79
N SER A 586 7.83 33.89 8.61
CA SER A 586 7.76 34.62 7.34
C SER A 586 9.15 35.05 6.81
N ASP A 587 10.21 34.34 7.21
CA ASP A 587 11.58 34.49 6.71
C ASP A 587 11.87 33.44 5.66
N ASN A 588 11.33 33.65 4.45
CA ASN A 588 11.42 32.68 3.35
C ASN A 588 12.85 32.47 2.86
N GLU A 589 13.72 33.48 2.96
CA GLU A 589 15.11 33.40 2.52
C GLU A 589 15.92 32.48 3.42
N ALA A 590 15.83 32.67 4.74
CA ALA A 590 16.45 31.76 5.70
C ALA A 590 15.82 30.37 5.66
N ALA A 591 14.51 30.23 5.44
CA ALA A 591 13.84 28.95 5.26
C ALA A 591 14.43 28.17 4.08
N ALA A 592 14.66 28.83 2.94
CA ALA A 592 15.26 28.21 1.75
C ALA A 592 16.71 27.75 1.99
N VAL A 593 17.49 28.48 2.83
CA VAL A 593 18.86 28.05 3.21
C VAL A 593 18.80 26.72 3.97
N TRP A 594 17.97 26.67 5.02
CA TRP A 594 17.81 25.46 5.82
C TRP A 594 17.22 24.28 5.05
N PHE A 595 16.32 24.55 4.09
CA PHE A 595 15.77 23.50 3.24
C PHE A 595 16.83 22.88 2.32
N ARG A 596 17.81 23.65 1.82
CA ARG A 596 18.97 23.11 1.07
C ARG A 596 19.87 22.24 1.95
N ASP A 597 20.04 22.61 3.23
CA ASP A 597 20.79 21.75 4.17
C ASP A 597 20.05 20.44 4.44
N PHE A 598 18.71 20.50 4.61
CA PHE A 598 17.87 19.31 4.69
C PHE A 598 18.02 18.42 3.45
N GLN A 599 18.10 19.01 2.25
CA GLN A 599 18.32 18.26 1.02
C GLN A 599 19.64 17.46 1.08
N THR A 600 20.71 18.08 1.54
CA THR A 600 22.02 17.41 1.69
C THR A 600 21.95 16.26 2.70
N GLN A 601 21.34 16.48 3.86
CA GLN A 601 21.22 15.45 4.91
C GLN A 601 20.30 14.29 4.50
N GLY A 602 19.18 14.58 3.81
CA GLY A 602 18.27 13.57 3.31
C GLY A 602 18.90 12.67 2.24
N GLN A 603 19.70 13.24 1.35
CA GLN A 603 20.48 12.48 0.35
C GLN A 603 21.48 11.52 1.03
N GLN A 604 22.15 11.96 2.08
CA GLN A 604 23.07 11.12 2.86
C GLN A 604 22.35 10.01 3.63
N LEU A 605 21.17 10.33 4.20
CA LEU A 605 20.35 9.33 4.89
C LEU A 605 19.91 8.21 3.95
N GLU A 606 19.39 8.55 2.75
CA GLU A 606 19.04 7.54 1.75
C GLU A 606 20.26 6.75 1.28
N PHE A 607 21.41 7.42 1.05
CA PHE A 607 22.64 6.74 0.64
C PHE A 607 23.10 5.69 1.66
N LYS A 608 22.92 5.98 2.95
CA LYS A 608 23.24 5.05 4.05
C LYS A 608 22.18 3.95 4.22
N TYR A 609 20.88 4.27 4.00
CA TYR A 609 19.75 3.40 4.23
C TYR A 609 18.79 3.33 3.03
N PRO A 610 19.27 2.91 1.84
CA PRO A 610 18.46 2.98 0.61
C PRO A 610 17.21 2.11 0.66
N MET A 611 17.16 1.08 1.50
CA MET A 611 16.00 0.20 1.65
C MET A 611 14.98 0.70 2.69
N PHE A 612 15.31 1.73 3.48
CA PHE A 612 14.47 2.17 4.61
C PHE A 612 13.94 3.59 4.44
N PHE A 613 14.51 4.39 3.56
CA PHE A 613 14.13 5.77 3.33
C PHE A 613 14.13 6.13 1.84
N ASP A 614 13.06 6.80 1.37
CA ASP A 614 12.92 7.32 0.01
C ASP A 614 13.12 8.83 0.01
N TRP A 615 14.31 9.26 -0.39
CA TRP A 615 14.62 10.68 -0.45
C TRP A 615 13.82 11.40 -1.55
N HIS A 616 13.70 10.80 -2.75
CA HIS A 616 12.99 11.44 -3.85
C HIS A 616 11.56 11.81 -3.48
N GLN A 617 10.81 10.82 -2.98
CA GLN A 617 9.41 11.05 -2.62
C GLN A 617 9.28 12.00 -1.43
N CYS A 618 10.14 11.87 -0.42
CA CYS A 618 10.19 12.80 0.71
C CYS A 618 10.42 14.25 0.25
N PHE A 619 11.43 14.43 -0.60
CA PHE A 619 11.83 15.75 -1.09
C PHE A 619 10.72 16.43 -1.88
N ILE A 620 10.17 15.76 -2.91
CA ILE A 620 9.12 16.36 -3.74
C ILE A 620 7.85 16.66 -2.92
N THR A 621 7.44 15.75 -2.03
CA THR A 621 6.26 15.92 -1.19
C THR A 621 6.36 17.16 -0.29
N ILE A 622 7.50 17.34 0.39
CA ILE A 622 7.71 18.47 1.30
C ILE A 622 7.93 19.77 0.52
N ARG A 623 8.76 19.73 -0.53
CA ARG A 623 9.06 20.87 -1.38
C ARG A 623 7.79 21.46 -1.99
N ASP A 624 6.99 20.63 -2.65
CA ASP A 624 5.81 21.06 -3.39
C ASP A 624 4.71 21.61 -2.46
N LYS A 625 4.66 21.09 -1.22
CA LYS A 625 3.71 21.59 -0.23
C LYS A 625 4.11 22.92 0.39
N HIS A 626 5.40 23.14 0.68
CA HIS A 626 5.82 24.24 1.56
C HIS A 626 6.86 25.21 0.97
N PHE A 627 7.65 24.77 -0.02
CA PHE A 627 8.83 25.51 -0.49
C PHE A 627 8.80 25.91 -1.96
N ILE A 628 7.81 25.46 -2.74
CA ILE A 628 7.51 26.07 -4.03
C ILE A 628 6.50 27.20 -3.77
N GLN A 629 6.89 28.43 -4.07
CA GLN A 629 5.92 29.53 -4.12
C GLN A 629 4.89 29.18 -5.20
N GLN A 630 3.62 29.13 -4.84
CA GLN A 630 2.52 29.08 -5.79
C GLN A 630 2.58 30.38 -6.57
N GLY A 631 3.18 30.33 -7.80
CA GLY A 631 3.26 31.44 -8.72
C GLY A 631 1.96 31.65 -9.47
#